data_c824ed53f1a4183448593ff6024d9a7d
#
_entry.id   c824ed53f1a4183448593ff6024d9a7d
#
_cell.length_a   1.000
_cell.length_b   1.000
_cell.length_c   1.000
_cell.angle_alpha   90.00
_cell.angle_beta   90.00
_cell.angle_gamma   90.00
#
_symmetry.space_group_name_H-M   'P 1'
#
loop_
_entity.id
_entity.type
_entity.pdbx_description
1 polymer ?
#
loop_
_entity_poly.entity_id
_entity_poly.type
_entity_poly.pdbx_seq_one_letter_code
_entity_poly.pdbx_strand_id
1 'polypeptide(L)'
;QFGSSIYMILGTKELVDDERLWREEFIVPGLCDISAGTNAAGSLTKWYRNTIFPDALELEQNGGPDAYITMMQDLDKIPVGSDGLITLPYFAGERTPINDPLARGILFGLTLAHTRQHMYRSALESVAYSVNQQLKIMLEHDVPIDQIFAVGGGVKNDLWMQIVADVTGKEISTPAITVGASFGDALMAASGIKYSGFESFNKLTDFIKPGKTYHPNKIG
;
A
#
# COMPACT_ATOMS: atom_id res chain seq x y z
N GLN A 1 -5.23 -0.42 1.96
CA GLN A 1 -5.44 0.87 1.30
C GLN A 1 -4.10 1.58 1.10
N PHE A 2 -3.75 1.91 -0.16
CA PHE A 2 -2.54 2.66 -0.53
C PHE A 2 -2.89 4.15 -0.71
N GLY A 3 -2.94 4.86 0.41
CA GLY A 3 -3.18 6.31 0.49
C GLY A 3 -1.91 7.09 0.81
N SER A 4 -2.04 8.21 1.52
CA SER A 4 -0.90 8.94 2.11
C SER A 4 -0.09 8.05 3.06
N SER A 5 -0.79 7.16 3.76
CA SER A 5 -0.30 6.05 4.59
C SER A 5 -0.78 4.73 4.00
N ILE A 6 -0.27 3.60 4.51
CA ILE A 6 -0.87 2.29 4.29
C ILE A 6 -1.77 1.95 5.47
N TYR A 7 -2.90 1.34 5.19
CA TYR A 7 -3.76 0.69 6.15
C TYR A 7 -4.17 -0.67 5.61
N MET A 8 -3.89 -1.72 6.37
CA MET A 8 -4.22 -3.11 6.06
C MET A 8 -5.30 -3.59 7.02
N ILE A 9 -6.27 -4.32 6.50
CA ILE A 9 -7.35 -4.93 7.28
C ILE A 9 -7.46 -6.39 6.86
N LEU A 10 -7.55 -7.26 7.84
CA LEU A 10 -7.84 -8.68 7.66
C LEU A 10 -9.04 -9.06 8.51
N GLY A 11 -10.13 -9.46 7.86
CA GLY A 11 -11.32 -9.95 8.53
C GLY A 11 -11.07 -11.31 9.19
N THR A 12 -11.52 -11.47 10.45
CA THR A 12 -11.38 -12.69 11.25
C THR A 12 -12.73 -13.11 11.81
N LYS A 13 -12.87 -14.37 12.21
CA LYS A 13 -14.09 -14.86 12.88
C LYS A 13 -14.10 -14.57 14.37
N GLU A 14 -12.93 -14.48 14.97
CA GLU A 14 -12.72 -14.27 16.39
C GLU A 14 -11.78 -13.09 16.61
N LEU A 15 -11.87 -12.45 17.75
CA LEU A 15 -10.99 -11.37 18.13
C LEU A 15 -9.58 -11.92 18.39
N VAL A 16 -8.62 -11.44 17.64
CA VAL A 16 -7.21 -11.81 17.81
C VAL A 16 -6.58 -10.91 18.87
N ASP A 17 -5.87 -11.48 19.84
CA ASP A 17 -5.19 -10.75 20.90
C ASP A 17 -3.69 -10.60 20.58
N ASP A 18 -3.32 -9.49 19.93
CA ASP A 18 -1.93 -9.14 19.63
C ASP A 18 -1.73 -7.62 19.78
N GLU A 19 -0.90 -7.21 20.73
CA GLU A 19 -0.65 -5.79 21.03
C GLU A 19 0.04 -5.04 19.88
N ARG A 20 0.61 -5.75 18.93
CA ARG A 20 1.24 -5.17 17.75
C ARG A 20 0.23 -4.74 16.70
N LEU A 21 -1.02 -5.23 16.77
CA LEU A 21 -2.09 -5.01 15.80
C LEU A 21 -3.23 -4.23 16.44
N TRP A 22 -3.94 -3.45 15.66
CA TRP A 22 -5.25 -2.97 16.05
C TRP A 22 -6.27 -4.09 15.84
N ARG A 23 -7.28 -4.14 16.70
CA ARG A 23 -8.33 -5.15 16.69
C ARG A 23 -9.66 -4.53 17.05
N GLU A 24 -10.68 -4.85 16.28
CA GLU A 24 -12.00 -4.27 16.44
C GLU A 24 -13.09 -5.26 16.01
N GLU A 25 -14.34 -5.00 16.41
CA GLU A 25 -15.48 -5.60 15.74
C GLU A 25 -15.57 -5.02 14.33
N PHE A 26 -15.62 -5.90 13.34
CA PHE A 26 -15.63 -5.46 11.96
C PHE A 26 -17.02 -4.91 11.58
N ILE A 27 -17.04 -3.99 10.61
CA ILE A 27 -18.28 -3.39 10.10
C ILE A 27 -19.25 -4.42 9.50
N VAL A 28 -18.77 -5.60 9.11
CA VAL A 28 -19.61 -6.73 8.68
C VAL A 28 -20.04 -7.51 9.89
N PRO A 29 -21.37 -7.62 10.18
CA PRO A 29 -21.87 -8.28 11.37
C PRO A 29 -21.35 -9.72 11.52
N GLY A 30 -20.87 -10.04 12.72
CA GLY A 30 -20.36 -11.38 13.07
C GLY A 30 -18.91 -11.62 12.65
N LEU A 31 -18.20 -10.59 12.18
CA LEU A 31 -16.76 -10.63 11.96
C LEU A 31 -16.06 -9.67 12.89
N CYS A 32 -14.81 -9.99 13.19
CA CYS A 32 -13.81 -9.09 13.76
C CYS A 32 -12.79 -8.71 12.70
N ASP A 33 -11.91 -7.78 12.99
CA ASP A 33 -10.74 -7.50 12.14
C ASP A 33 -9.48 -7.34 12.98
N ILE A 34 -8.38 -7.63 12.32
CA ILE A 34 -7.06 -7.18 12.74
C ILE A 34 -6.53 -6.23 11.68
N SER A 35 -5.92 -5.16 12.13
CA SER A 35 -5.44 -4.14 11.21
C SER A 35 -4.06 -3.64 11.59
N ALA A 36 -3.35 -3.14 10.59
CA ALA A 36 -2.00 -2.63 10.69
C ALA A 36 -1.78 -1.48 9.72
N GLY A 37 -0.77 -0.67 9.94
CA GLY A 37 -0.48 0.41 9.01
C GLY A 37 0.88 1.05 9.19
N THR A 38 1.36 1.71 8.14
CA THR A 38 2.54 2.57 8.17
C THR A 38 2.15 4.02 7.87
N ASN A 39 2.84 4.96 8.51
CA ASN A 39 2.50 6.38 8.42
C ASN A 39 2.89 7.02 7.08
N ALA A 40 3.93 6.54 6.43
CA ALA A 40 4.47 7.15 5.24
C ALA A 40 4.48 6.20 4.05
N ALA A 41 3.60 6.46 3.09
CA ALA A 41 3.55 5.75 1.80
C ALA A 41 3.39 6.76 0.66
N GLY A 42 2.17 7.13 0.27
CA GLY A 42 1.96 8.20 -0.71
C GLY A 42 2.47 9.56 -0.24
N SER A 43 2.50 9.82 1.07
CA SER A 43 3.15 11.01 1.62
C SER A 43 4.66 11.00 1.39
N LEU A 44 5.31 9.82 1.46
CA LEU A 44 6.72 9.65 1.14
C LEU A 44 6.98 9.91 -0.36
N THR A 45 6.18 9.34 -1.25
CA THR A 45 6.31 9.60 -2.69
C THR A 45 6.10 11.09 -3.02
N LYS A 46 5.16 11.75 -2.32
CA LYS A 46 4.94 13.20 -2.45
C LYS A 46 6.15 14.00 -1.96
N TRP A 47 6.78 13.58 -0.87
CA TRP A 47 8.01 14.21 -0.38
C TRP A 47 9.14 14.08 -1.42
N TYR A 48 9.33 12.89 -2.01
CA TYR A 48 10.29 12.69 -3.10
C TYR A 48 10.01 13.62 -4.29
N ARG A 49 8.75 13.71 -4.73
CA ARG A 49 8.35 14.60 -5.81
C ARG A 49 8.74 16.06 -5.53
N ASN A 50 8.43 16.53 -4.32
CA ASN A 50 8.60 17.94 -3.98
C ASN A 50 10.06 18.30 -3.64
N THR A 51 10.86 17.35 -3.16
CA THR A 51 12.19 17.61 -2.59
C THR A 51 13.33 17.08 -3.47
N ILE A 52 13.16 15.89 -4.03
CA ILE A 52 14.22 15.21 -4.79
C ILE A 52 14.02 15.38 -6.31
N PHE A 53 12.76 15.54 -6.75
CA PHE A 53 12.38 15.74 -8.15
C PHE A 53 11.61 17.04 -8.39
N PRO A 54 12.10 18.20 -7.91
CA PRO A 54 11.39 19.47 -8.08
C PRO A 54 11.27 19.86 -9.56
N ASP A 55 12.21 19.44 -10.40
CA ASP A 55 12.19 19.62 -11.85
C ASP A 55 11.02 18.88 -12.52
N ALA A 56 10.67 17.69 -12.04
CA ALA A 56 9.50 16.95 -12.53
C ALA A 56 8.20 17.67 -12.17
N LEU A 57 8.11 18.22 -10.96
CA LEU A 57 6.96 19.01 -10.52
C LEU A 57 6.83 20.32 -11.31
N GLU A 58 7.93 21.01 -11.56
CA GLU A 58 7.95 22.24 -12.37
C GLU A 58 7.51 21.95 -13.82
N LEU A 59 7.97 20.83 -14.39
CA LEU A 59 7.56 20.39 -15.73
C LEU A 59 6.04 20.17 -15.80
N GLU A 60 5.45 19.48 -14.82
CA GLU A 60 4.00 19.26 -14.72
C GLU A 60 3.26 20.60 -14.64
N GLN A 61 3.71 21.53 -13.79
CA GLN A 61 3.09 22.85 -13.60
C GLN A 61 3.11 23.69 -14.89
N ASN A 62 4.10 23.46 -15.75
CA ASN A 62 4.22 24.11 -17.06
C ASN A 62 3.47 23.37 -18.20
N GLY A 63 2.57 22.43 -17.86
CA GLY A 63 1.73 21.70 -18.82
C GLY A 63 2.39 20.45 -19.41
N GLY A 64 3.50 20.01 -18.84
CA GLY A 64 4.13 18.72 -19.17
C GLY A 64 3.40 17.52 -18.54
N PRO A 65 4.01 16.32 -18.62
CA PRO A 65 3.45 15.11 -18.03
C PRO A 65 3.38 15.21 -16.50
N ASP A 66 2.49 14.41 -15.91
CA ASP A 66 2.41 14.23 -14.45
C ASP A 66 3.79 13.90 -13.85
N ALA A 67 4.15 14.59 -12.78
CA ALA A 67 5.46 14.45 -12.14
C ALA A 67 5.75 13.01 -11.72
N TYR A 68 4.76 12.25 -11.28
CA TYR A 68 4.97 10.84 -10.93
C TYR A 68 5.32 9.98 -12.14
N ILE A 69 4.80 10.30 -13.35
CA ILE A 69 5.21 9.64 -14.59
C ILE A 69 6.67 9.93 -14.87
N THR A 70 7.09 11.18 -14.72
CA THR A 70 8.50 11.59 -14.91
C THR A 70 9.43 10.91 -13.90
N MET A 71 9.01 10.82 -12.62
CA MET A 71 9.78 10.14 -11.56
C MET A 71 9.96 8.65 -11.82
N MET A 72 9.03 8.03 -12.55
CA MET A 72 9.07 6.61 -12.89
C MET A 72 9.96 6.27 -14.09
N GLN A 73 10.43 7.29 -14.82
CA GLN A 73 11.31 7.06 -15.97
C GLN A 73 12.59 6.32 -15.54
N ASP A 74 12.90 5.25 -16.26
CA ASP A 74 14.06 4.37 -16.03
C ASP A 74 14.12 3.69 -14.65
N LEU A 75 13.04 3.76 -13.86
CA LEU A 75 13.02 3.17 -12.53
C LEU A 75 13.02 1.62 -12.58
N ASP A 76 12.49 1.06 -13.64
CA ASP A 76 12.50 -0.38 -13.95
C ASP A 76 13.92 -0.90 -14.29
N LYS A 77 14.84 -0.02 -14.70
CA LYS A 77 16.25 -0.35 -14.96
C LYS A 77 17.08 -0.46 -13.68
N ILE A 78 16.61 0.12 -12.57
CA ILE A 78 17.28 -0.02 -11.28
C ILE A 78 17.01 -1.45 -10.79
N PRO A 79 18.04 -2.21 -10.39
CA PRO A 79 17.86 -3.58 -9.94
C PRO A 79 17.04 -3.67 -8.64
N VAL A 80 16.45 -4.82 -8.39
CA VAL A 80 15.78 -5.15 -7.13
C VAL A 80 16.78 -4.98 -5.98
N GLY A 81 16.34 -4.32 -4.90
CA GLY A 81 17.20 -3.97 -3.78
C GLY A 81 18.03 -2.70 -4.01
N SER A 82 17.75 -1.95 -5.11
CA SER A 82 18.28 -0.60 -5.35
C SER A 82 19.82 -0.50 -5.21
N ASP A 83 20.55 -1.54 -5.69
CA ASP A 83 22.02 -1.68 -5.55
C ASP A 83 22.52 -1.60 -4.09
N GLY A 84 21.73 -2.12 -3.14
CA GLY A 84 22.07 -2.13 -1.72
C GLY A 84 21.67 -0.85 -0.96
N LEU A 85 20.97 0.07 -1.62
CA LEU A 85 20.41 1.24 -0.94
C LEU A 85 19.11 0.87 -0.22
N ILE A 86 19.10 1.07 1.09
CA ILE A 86 17.96 0.77 1.95
C ILE A 86 17.35 2.07 2.48
N THR A 87 16.03 2.20 2.36
CA THR A 87 15.25 3.27 2.99
C THR A 87 14.49 2.71 4.20
N LEU A 88 14.53 3.42 5.35
CA LEU A 88 13.54 3.26 6.41
C LEU A 88 12.44 4.31 6.20
N PRO A 89 11.17 3.92 5.96
CA PRO A 89 10.14 4.86 5.52
C PRO A 89 9.50 5.67 6.66
N TYR A 90 10.16 5.82 7.80
CA TYR A 90 9.61 6.42 9.03
C TYR A 90 9.61 7.95 9.03
N PHE A 91 9.36 8.56 7.87
CA PHE A 91 9.40 10.01 7.69
C PHE A 91 8.31 10.77 8.49
N ALA A 92 7.29 10.07 8.97
CA ALA A 92 6.19 10.62 9.78
C ALA A 92 5.99 9.84 11.09
N GLY A 93 7.07 9.33 11.66
CA GLY A 93 6.99 8.30 12.70
C GLY A 93 6.55 6.96 12.13
N GLU A 94 6.36 5.95 12.96
CA GLU A 94 5.88 4.64 12.51
C GLU A 94 4.80 4.10 13.43
N ARG A 95 3.86 3.36 12.80
CA ARG A 95 2.78 2.63 13.46
C ARG A 95 3.20 1.17 13.71
N THR A 96 2.49 0.24 13.16
CA THR A 96 2.69 -1.21 13.33
C THR A 96 4.02 -1.67 12.71
N PRO A 97 4.82 -2.46 13.45
CA PRO A 97 4.66 -2.88 14.84
C PRO A 97 5.37 -2.00 15.87
N ILE A 98 6.06 -0.94 15.44
CA ILE A 98 6.99 -0.16 16.25
C ILE A 98 6.25 0.79 17.18
N ASN A 99 5.15 1.40 16.70
CA ASN A 99 4.32 2.38 17.43
C ASN A 99 5.14 3.54 18.03
N ASP A 100 6.13 4.05 17.28
CA ASP A 100 6.98 5.15 17.69
C ASP A 100 6.75 6.40 16.81
N PRO A 101 6.09 7.44 17.34
CA PRO A 101 5.89 8.69 16.63
C PRO A 101 7.19 9.49 16.43
N LEU A 102 8.26 9.15 17.14
CA LEU A 102 9.57 9.80 17.04
C LEU A 102 10.52 9.08 16.09
N ALA A 103 10.15 7.92 15.55
CA ALA A 103 10.93 7.24 14.51
C ALA A 103 11.15 8.17 13.31
N ARG A 104 12.31 8.07 12.67
CA ARG A 104 12.69 8.92 11.53
C ARG A 104 13.14 8.10 10.34
N GLY A 105 12.92 8.66 9.15
CA GLY A 105 13.40 8.09 7.90
C GLY A 105 14.92 8.07 7.80
N ILE A 106 15.46 7.03 7.17
CA ILE A 106 16.90 6.86 6.94
C ILE A 106 17.09 6.37 5.51
N LEU A 107 18.16 6.86 4.87
CA LEU A 107 18.76 6.28 3.68
C LEU A 107 20.11 5.68 4.09
N PHE A 108 20.24 4.38 3.96
CA PHE A 108 21.43 3.64 4.35
C PHE A 108 22.08 2.97 3.13
N GLY A 109 23.41 3.05 3.04
CA GLY A 109 24.18 2.41 1.98
C GLY A 109 24.45 3.30 0.76
N LEU A 110 24.28 4.62 0.85
CA LEU A 110 24.59 5.54 -0.25
C LEU A 110 26.06 5.47 -0.68
N THR A 111 26.23 5.40 -1.99
CA THR A 111 27.54 5.52 -2.67
C THR A 111 27.46 6.55 -3.78
N LEU A 112 28.58 6.88 -4.41
CA LEU A 112 28.63 7.81 -5.55
C LEU A 112 27.96 7.25 -6.82
N ALA A 113 27.66 5.96 -6.88
CA ALA A 113 26.97 5.34 -8.01
C ALA A 113 25.44 5.52 -7.94
N HIS A 114 24.89 5.79 -6.74
CA HIS A 114 23.46 5.94 -6.56
C HIS A 114 22.95 7.27 -7.12
N THR A 115 21.84 7.19 -7.82
CA THR A 115 21.11 8.34 -8.37
C THR A 115 19.80 8.58 -7.60
N ARG A 116 19.11 9.67 -7.89
CA ARG A 116 17.79 9.93 -7.31
C ARG A 116 16.76 8.84 -7.66
N GLN A 117 16.93 8.14 -8.78
CA GLN A 117 16.09 7.00 -9.14
C GLN A 117 16.31 5.82 -8.20
N HIS A 118 17.55 5.51 -7.82
CA HIS A 118 17.84 4.50 -6.80
C HIS A 118 17.18 4.86 -5.46
N MET A 119 17.28 6.13 -5.05
CA MET A 119 16.65 6.61 -3.82
C MET A 119 15.13 6.45 -3.86
N TYR A 120 14.50 6.79 -4.99
CA TYR A 120 13.06 6.66 -5.15
C TYR A 120 12.61 5.20 -5.21
N ARG A 121 13.35 4.34 -5.93
CA ARG A 121 13.07 2.90 -5.95
C ARG A 121 13.19 2.29 -4.56
N SER A 122 14.27 2.58 -3.82
CA SER A 122 14.42 2.08 -2.45
C SER A 122 13.30 2.55 -1.53
N ALA A 123 12.73 3.73 -1.75
CA ALA A 123 11.56 4.22 -1.03
C ALA A 123 10.30 3.41 -1.35
N LEU A 124 10.05 3.05 -2.60
CA LEU A 124 8.92 2.17 -2.98
C LEU A 124 9.09 0.77 -2.39
N GLU A 125 10.31 0.23 -2.45
CA GLU A 125 10.67 -1.06 -1.86
C GLU A 125 10.49 -1.06 -0.34
N SER A 126 10.88 0.02 0.34
CA SER A 126 10.77 0.13 1.80
C SER A 126 9.33 0.07 2.31
N VAL A 127 8.40 0.68 1.57
CA VAL A 127 6.98 0.59 1.88
C VAL A 127 6.47 -0.84 1.68
N ALA A 128 6.93 -1.53 0.62
CA ALA A 128 6.59 -2.94 0.40
C ALA A 128 7.15 -3.84 1.52
N TYR A 129 8.34 -3.56 2.04
CA TYR A 129 8.90 -4.28 3.19
C TYR A 129 8.08 -4.04 4.46
N SER A 130 7.60 -2.82 4.70
CA SER A 130 6.68 -2.54 5.82
C SER A 130 5.36 -3.31 5.68
N VAL A 131 4.78 -3.37 4.48
CA VAL A 131 3.59 -4.18 4.19
C VAL A 131 3.86 -5.66 4.48
N ASN A 132 5.00 -6.19 4.04
CA ASN A 132 5.36 -7.59 4.28
C ASN A 132 5.60 -7.89 5.77
N GLN A 133 6.19 -6.97 6.51
CA GLN A 133 6.38 -7.10 7.96
C GLN A 133 5.03 -7.22 8.68
N GLN A 134 4.08 -6.34 8.35
CA GLN A 134 2.74 -6.35 8.90
C GLN A 134 1.98 -7.63 8.51
N LEU A 135 2.09 -8.03 7.24
CA LEU A 135 1.49 -9.27 6.74
C LEU A 135 2.01 -10.51 7.48
N LYS A 136 3.32 -10.58 7.76
CA LYS A 136 3.91 -11.67 8.53
C LYS A 136 3.35 -11.75 9.94
N ILE A 137 3.14 -10.62 10.62
CA ILE A 137 2.51 -10.59 11.95
C ILE A 137 1.08 -11.13 11.86
N MET A 138 0.30 -10.72 10.87
CA MET A 138 -1.06 -11.21 10.68
C MET A 138 -1.10 -12.73 10.41
N LEU A 139 -0.13 -13.26 9.67
CA LEU A 139 -0.02 -14.69 9.36
C LEU A 139 0.36 -15.56 10.58
N GLU A 140 0.92 -14.98 11.64
CA GLU A 140 1.21 -15.70 12.90
C GLU A 140 -0.08 -16.19 13.60
N HIS A 141 -1.24 -15.67 13.22
CA HIS A 141 -2.55 -16.00 13.81
C HIS A 141 -3.35 -17.05 13.03
N ASP A 142 -2.69 -17.83 12.17
CA ASP A 142 -3.31 -18.92 11.40
C ASP A 142 -4.51 -18.50 10.53
N VAL A 143 -4.62 -17.20 10.22
CA VAL A 143 -5.64 -16.70 9.29
C VAL A 143 -5.11 -16.81 7.86
N PRO A 144 -5.75 -17.60 6.98
CA PRO A 144 -5.27 -17.73 5.61
C PRO A 144 -5.40 -16.41 4.85
N ILE A 145 -4.31 -15.99 4.20
CA ILE A 145 -4.28 -14.83 3.32
C ILE A 145 -3.82 -15.30 1.95
N ASP A 146 -4.76 -15.47 1.02
CA ASP A 146 -4.48 -15.98 -0.32
C ASP A 146 -4.08 -14.86 -1.26
N GLN A 147 -4.74 -13.71 -1.16
CA GLN A 147 -4.49 -12.54 -1.99
C GLN A 147 -4.70 -11.23 -1.21
N ILE A 148 -4.19 -10.15 -1.75
CA ILE A 148 -4.34 -8.81 -1.19
C ILE A 148 -5.12 -7.94 -2.18
N PHE A 149 -6.22 -7.35 -1.73
CA PHE A 149 -6.93 -6.33 -2.49
C PHE A 149 -6.37 -4.95 -2.16
N ALA A 150 -5.80 -4.28 -3.16
CA ALA A 150 -5.23 -2.96 -3.01
C ALA A 150 -6.12 -1.87 -3.61
N VAL A 151 -6.38 -0.81 -2.85
CA VAL A 151 -7.18 0.34 -3.26
C VAL A 151 -6.47 1.65 -2.90
N GLY A 152 -6.87 2.76 -3.51
CA GLY A 152 -6.33 4.09 -3.23
C GLY A 152 -5.41 4.62 -4.32
N GLY A 153 -4.82 5.80 -4.10
CA GLY A 153 -4.04 6.49 -5.12
C GLY A 153 -2.76 5.76 -5.56
N GLY A 154 -2.13 5.03 -4.64
CA GLY A 154 -0.88 4.30 -4.89
C GLY A 154 -1.02 3.15 -5.89
N VAL A 155 -2.23 2.58 -6.06
CA VAL A 155 -2.46 1.47 -7.00
C VAL A 155 -2.37 1.89 -8.48
N LYS A 156 -2.29 3.18 -8.76
CA LYS A 156 -2.04 3.70 -10.11
C LYS A 156 -0.61 3.47 -10.59
N ASN A 157 0.30 3.14 -9.68
CA ASN A 157 1.70 2.84 -9.98
C ASN A 157 1.88 1.33 -10.13
N ASP A 158 1.87 0.86 -11.38
CA ASP A 158 1.99 -0.57 -11.72
C ASP A 158 3.29 -1.20 -11.19
N LEU A 159 4.41 -0.48 -11.26
CA LEU A 159 5.68 -0.98 -10.73
C LEU A 159 5.64 -1.13 -9.21
N TRP A 160 5.02 -0.19 -8.51
CA TRP A 160 4.90 -0.29 -7.06
C TRP A 160 4.05 -1.48 -6.64
N MET A 161 2.93 -1.73 -7.33
CA MET A 161 2.10 -2.92 -7.09
C MET A 161 2.85 -4.21 -7.36
N GLN A 162 3.67 -4.25 -8.43
CA GLN A 162 4.54 -5.39 -8.71
C GLN A 162 5.59 -5.60 -7.61
N ILE A 163 6.25 -4.53 -7.15
CA ILE A 163 7.19 -4.58 -6.02
C ILE A 163 6.52 -5.15 -4.76
N VAL A 164 5.29 -4.72 -4.46
CA VAL A 164 4.53 -5.26 -3.30
C VAL A 164 4.23 -6.74 -3.50
N ALA A 165 3.81 -7.17 -4.69
CA ALA A 165 3.56 -8.58 -4.98
C ALA A 165 4.84 -9.41 -4.80
N ASP A 166 5.96 -8.95 -5.36
CA ASP A 166 7.24 -9.64 -5.30
C ASP A 166 7.75 -9.78 -3.86
N VAL A 167 7.68 -8.70 -3.06
CA VAL A 167 8.16 -8.67 -1.68
C VAL A 167 7.27 -9.51 -0.74
N THR A 168 5.95 -9.46 -0.93
CA THR A 168 5.02 -10.19 -0.07
C THR A 168 4.85 -11.65 -0.47
N GLY A 169 5.21 -12.01 -1.70
CA GLY A 169 4.94 -13.33 -2.28
C GLY A 169 3.44 -13.61 -2.45
N LYS A 170 2.60 -12.56 -2.42
CA LYS A 170 1.16 -12.66 -2.53
C LYS A 170 0.66 -12.00 -3.81
N GLU A 171 -0.42 -12.52 -4.35
CA GLU A 171 -1.13 -11.88 -5.44
C GLU A 171 -1.73 -10.55 -4.97
N ILE A 172 -1.52 -9.49 -5.73
CA ILE A 172 -2.10 -8.18 -5.49
C ILE A 172 -3.15 -7.91 -6.55
N SER A 173 -4.39 -7.79 -6.16
CA SER A 173 -5.50 -7.44 -7.04
C SER A 173 -6.00 -6.04 -6.77
N THR A 174 -6.35 -5.31 -7.81
CA THR A 174 -7.00 -4.00 -7.70
C THR A 174 -8.42 -4.09 -8.25
N PRO A 175 -9.40 -3.39 -7.68
CA PRO A 175 -10.71 -3.29 -8.32
C PRO A 175 -10.65 -2.37 -9.53
N ALA A 176 -11.58 -2.57 -10.47
CA ALA A 176 -11.73 -1.70 -11.64
C ALA A 176 -12.06 -0.24 -11.24
N ILE A 177 -12.78 -0.08 -10.13
CA ILE A 177 -13.08 1.21 -9.50
C ILE A 177 -12.13 1.40 -8.32
N THR A 178 -11.13 2.25 -8.48
CA THR A 178 -10.04 2.45 -7.49
C THR A 178 -10.31 3.57 -6.49
N VAL A 179 -11.52 4.11 -6.45
CA VAL A 179 -11.89 5.25 -5.56
C VAL A 179 -11.81 4.88 -4.07
N GLY A 180 -11.69 3.59 -3.75
CA GLY A 180 -11.43 3.13 -2.39
C GLY A 180 -12.62 3.27 -1.44
N ALA A 181 -12.40 3.83 -0.25
CA ALA A 181 -13.35 3.85 0.85
C ALA A 181 -14.72 4.43 0.47
N SER A 182 -14.77 5.54 -0.25
CA SER A 182 -16.03 6.20 -0.61
C SER A 182 -16.94 5.34 -1.50
N PHE A 183 -16.39 4.43 -2.29
CA PHE A 183 -17.20 3.45 -3.03
C PHE A 183 -17.79 2.40 -2.08
N GLY A 184 -17.02 1.91 -1.13
CA GLY A 184 -17.49 1.01 -0.08
C GLY A 184 -18.58 1.66 0.76
N ASP A 185 -18.40 2.92 1.18
CA ASP A 185 -19.37 3.70 1.95
C ASP A 185 -20.70 3.81 1.18
N ALA A 186 -20.65 4.07 -0.12
CA ALA A 186 -21.83 4.15 -0.97
C ALA A 186 -22.57 2.79 -1.05
N LEU A 187 -21.83 1.68 -1.19
CA LEU A 187 -22.41 0.34 -1.18
C LEU A 187 -23.07 0.01 0.17
N MET A 188 -22.42 0.35 1.27
CA MET A 188 -22.98 0.14 2.62
C MET A 188 -24.21 1.00 2.86
N ALA A 189 -24.20 2.27 2.45
CA ALA A 189 -25.36 3.14 2.54
C ALA A 189 -26.55 2.57 1.74
N ALA A 190 -26.30 2.09 0.51
CA ALA A 190 -27.34 1.46 -0.31
C ALA A 190 -27.93 0.21 0.39
N SER A 191 -27.06 -0.60 1.02
CA SER A 191 -27.51 -1.76 1.79
C SER A 191 -28.33 -1.34 3.04
N GLY A 192 -27.88 -0.32 3.75
CA GLY A 192 -28.58 0.18 4.96
C GLY A 192 -29.99 0.66 4.70
N ILE A 193 -30.23 1.33 3.55
CA ILE A 193 -31.58 1.75 3.12
C ILE A 193 -32.34 0.67 2.35
N LYS A 194 -31.78 -0.54 2.22
CA LYS A 194 -32.32 -1.66 1.44
C LYS A 194 -32.69 -1.26 0.00
N TYR A 195 -31.79 -0.48 -0.64
CA TYR A 195 -31.96 -0.10 -2.02
C TYR A 195 -32.00 -1.35 -2.90
N SER A 196 -32.87 -1.36 -3.93
CA SER A 196 -33.10 -2.52 -4.79
C SER A 196 -31.79 -3.08 -5.37
N GLY A 197 -31.52 -4.36 -5.13
CA GLY A 197 -30.30 -5.05 -5.50
C GLY A 197 -29.19 -5.05 -4.44
N PHE A 198 -29.35 -4.32 -3.33
CA PHE A 198 -28.33 -4.13 -2.28
C PHE A 198 -28.83 -4.64 -0.90
N GLU A 199 -29.78 -5.54 -0.86
CA GLU A 199 -30.47 -5.93 0.39
C GLU A 199 -29.59 -6.75 1.34
N SER A 200 -28.39 -7.15 0.93
CA SER A 200 -27.49 -7.98 1.72
C SER A 200 -26.02 -7.64 1.46
N PHE A 201 -25.22 -7.62 2.54
CA PHE A 201 -23.76 -7.48 2.44
C PHE A 201 -23.13 -8.52 1.50
N ASN A 202 -23.63 -9.75 1.49
CA ASN A 202 -23.09 -10.81 0.63
C ASN A 202 -23.24 -10.51 -0.87
N LYS A 203 -24.19 -9.63 -1.24
CA LYS A 203 -24.38 -9.20 -2.63
C LYS A 203 -23.51 -8.00 -3.02
N LEU A 204 -22.90 -7.30 -2.05
CA LEU A 204 -22.07 -6.13 -2.34
C LEU A 204 -20.81 -6.49 -3.13
N THR A 205 -20.31 -7.70 -2.97
CA THR A 205 -19.16 -8.22 -3.73
C THR A 205 -19.42 -8.29 -5.23
N ASP A 206 -20.68 -8.47 -5.67
CA ASP A 206 -21.05 -8.54 -7.08
C ASP A 206 -20.84 -7.21 -7.82
N PHE A 207 -20.74 -6.11 -7.09
CA PHE A 207 -20.47 -4.78 -7.62
C PHE A 207 -18.97 -4.46 -7.68
N ILE A 208 -18.13 -5.27 -7.05
CA ILE A 208 -16.66 -5.12 -7.07
C ILE A 208 -16.13 -5.88 -8.28
N LYS A 209 -15.98 -5.17 -9.40
CA LYS A 209 -15.39 -5.74 -10.61
C LYS A 209 -13.87 -5.84 -10.47
N PRO A 210 -13.27 -6.96 -10.91
CA PRO A 210 -11.82 -7.10 -10.92
C PRO A 210 -11.18 -6.08 -11.88
N GLY A 211 -10.05 -5.54 -11.49
CA GLY A 211 -9.19 -4.69 -12.29
C GLY A 211 -7.91 -5.43 -12.68
N LYS A 212 -6.76 -4.83 -12.37
CA LYS A 212 -5.45 -5.46 -12.61
C LYS A 212 -5.09 -6.43 -11.49
N THR A 213 -4.36 -7.48 -11.86
CA THR A 213 -3.75 -8.44 -10.93
C THR A 213 -2.25 -8.52 -11.18
N TYR A 214 -1.46 -8.48 -10.11
CA TYR A 214 -0.01 -8.58 -10.12
C TYR A 214 0.38 -9.88 -9.41
N HIS A 215 1.06 -10.75 -10.13
CA HIS A 215 1.55 -12.02 -9.59
C HIS A 215 3.01 -11.84 -9.15
N PRO A 216 3.41 -12.42 -8.01
CA PRO A 216 4.79 -12.34 -7.58
C PRO A 216 5.72 -13.03 -8.58
N ASN A 217 6.77 -12.33 -8.99
CA ASN A 217 7.84 -12.94 -9.76
C ASN A 217 8.65 -13.85 -8.85
N LYS A 218 9.06 -15.00 -9.37
CA LYS A 218 10.04 -15.83 -8.66
C LYS A 218 11.36 -15.10 -8.68
N ILE A 219 11.73 -14.51 -7.54
CA ILE A 219 13.08 -13.99 -7.35
C ILE A 219 13.96 -15.23 -7.18
N GLY A 220 14.85 -15.45 -8.16
CA GLY A 220 15.80 -16.55 -8.18
C GLY A 220 16.89 -16.40 -7.11
#